data_b17606e4e6bc922d34d5e4971925554f
#
_entry.id   b17606e4e6bc922d34d5e4971925554f
#
_cell.length_a   1.000
_cell.length_b   1.000
_cell.length_c   1.000
_cell.angle_alpha   90.00
_cell.angle_beta   90.00
_cell.angle_gamma   90.00
#
_symmetry.space_group_name_H-M   'P 1'
#
loop_
_entity.id
_entity.type
_entity.pdbx_description
1 polymer ?
#
loop_
_entity_poly.entity_id
_entity_poly.type
_entity_poly.pdbx_seq_one_letter_code
_entity_poly.pdbx_strand_id
1 'polypeptide(L)'
;NKESDYGSEGGTADDIDEEIPFAVIEDGPIFPGCENVPKNQRAACFDQQLDKLIKKNFIYPEKALEDGIQGRVAILFLIDKDGSITDVKVKGPKGGELLEKEALRQVSKWPKVKPGYQRGKPVKIRFSKTITFKTQ
;
A
#
# COMPACT_ATOMS: atom_id res chain seq x y z
N ASN A 1 -3.66 18.66 0.91
CA ASN A 1 -3.68 18.59 0.69
C ASN A 1 -3.64 18.47 0.40
N LYS A 2 -3.49 18.31 0.15
CA LYS A 2 -3.38 18.13 -0.28
C LYS A 2 -3.55 17.38 -0.69
N GLU A 3 -3.63 16.82 -0.85
CA GLU A 3 -3.66 16.21 -1.22
C GLU A 3 -3.87 15.76 -2.04
N SER A 4 -4.08 15.67 -2.35
CA SER A 4 -4.24 15.31 -3.30
C SER A 4 -3.43 15.22 -4.13
N ASP A 5 -2.89 15.11 -4.30
CA ASP A 5 -2.13 15.22 -5.06
C ASP A 5 -1.51 14.23 -5.62
N TYR A 6 -1.84 13.17 -5.67
CA TYR A 6 -1.26 12.39 -6.43
C TYR A 6 -1.62 12.42 -7.69
N GLY A 7 -2.15 13.16 -8.13
CA GLY A 7 -2.35 13.22 -9.38
C GLY A 7 -1.31 13.68 -10.12
N SER A 8 -0.41 13.80 -9.95
CA SER A 8 0.60 14.07 -10.68
C SER A 8 0.50 14.91 -11.69
N GLU A 9 0.17 15.76 -11.61
CA GLU A 9 0.06 16.58 -12.50
C GLU A 9 1.09 16.85 -13.29
N GLY A 10 1.55 17.28 -13.67
CA GLY A 10 2.57 17.68 -14.40
C GLY A 10 3.08 16.80 -15.37
N GLY A 11 2.65 15.75 -15.48
CA GLY A 11 3.23 14.81 -16.35
C GLY A 11 3.11 15.24 -17.77
N THR A 12 4.11 15.06 -18.54
CA THR A 12 4.00 15.25 -19.94
C THR A 12 3.63 13.93 -20.57
N ALA A 13 3.29 13.96 -21.81
CA ALA A 13 2.84 12.78 -22.47
C ALA A 13 3.87 11.67 -22.44
N ASP A 14 5.10 11.99 -22.50
CA ASP A 14 6.10 10.97 -22.50
C ASP A 14 6.66 10.77 -21.13
N ASP A 15 6.01 11.29 -20.12
CA ASP A 15 6.49 11.14 -18.78
C ASP A 15 6.23 9.73 -18.32
N ILE A 16 7.28 8.97 -18.17
CA ILE A 16 7.11 7.61 -17.77
C ILE A 16 6.89 7.48 -16.27
N ASP A 17 6.83 8.58 -15.56
CA ASP A 17 6.55 8.55 -14.13
C ASP A 17 5.09 8.71 -13.84
N GLU A 18 4.25 8.61 -14.85
CA GLU A 18 2.82 8.67 -14.65
C GLU A 18 2.36 7.59 -13.67
N GLU A 19 1.51 7.96 -12.74
CA GLU A 19 0.92 7.01 -11.79
C GLU A 19 -0.44 6.57 -12.29
N ILE A 20 -0.69 5.28 -12.26
CA ILE A 20 -1.94 4.70 -12.73
C ILE A 20 -2.69 4.15 -11.54
N PRO A 21 -3.98 4.48 -11.37
CA PRO A 21 -4.77 3.88 -10.31
C PRO A 21 -4.89 2.37 -10.51
N PHE A 22 -4.81 1.63 -9.42
CA PHE A 22 -4.87 0.18 -9.48
C PHE A 22 -6.12 -0.30 -10.22
N ALA A 23 -7.24 0.38 -10.03
CA ALA A 23 -8.51 -0.07 -10.59
C ALA A 23 -8.56 -0.03 -12.11
N VAL A 24 -7.73 0.81 -12.76
CA VAL A 24 -7.79 0.96 -14.21
C VAL A 24 -6.54 0.50 -14.94
N ILE A 25 -5.60 -0.10 -14.23
CA ILE A 25 -4.36 -0.55 -14.86
C ILE A 25 -4.63 -1.77 -15.74
N GLU A 26 -3.97 -1.84 -16.88
CA GLU A 26 -4.15 -2.99 -17.77
C GLU A 26 -3.63 -4.27 -17.16
N ASP A 27 -2.40 -4.23 -16.65
CA ASP A 27 -1.81 -5.41 -16.02
C ASP A 27 -1.37 -4.97 -14.63
N GLY A 28 -2.16 -5.32 -13.64
CA GLY A 28 -1.88 -4.93 -12.26
C GLY A 28 -0.65 -5.60 -11.71
N PRO A 29 -0.11 -5.04 -10.63
CA PRO A 29 1.04 -5.65 -9.98
C PRO A 29 0.66 -7.00 -9.40
N ILE A 30 1.65 -7.88 -9.30
CA ILE A 30 1.42 -9.23 -8.82
C ILE A 30 2.18 -9.43 -7.52
N PHE A 31 1.45 -9.68 -6.46
CA PHE A 31 2.05 -9.98 -5.17
C PHE A 31 2.55 -11.43 -5.19
N PRO A 32 3.67 -11.74 -4.53
CA PRO A 32 4.14 -13.12 -4.48
C PRO A 32 3.04 -14.05 -3.98
N GLY A 33 2.79 -15.11 -4.71
CA GLY A 33 1.70 -16.03 -4.42
C GLY A 33 0.47 -15.82 -5.28
N CYS A 34 0.43 -14.73 -6.03
CA CYS A 34 -0.73 -14.42 -6.87
C CYS A 34 -0.45 -14.62 -8.37
N GLU A 35 0.62 -15.31 -8.70
CA GLU A 35 1.05 -15.42 -10.10
C GLU A 35 0.05 -16.13 -10.99
N ASN A 36 -0.72 -17.03 -10.41
CA ASN A 36 -1.63 -17.85 -11.22
C ASN A 36 -3.09 -17.44 -11.12
N VAL A 37 -3.39 -16.31 -10.50
CA VAL A 37 -4.78 -15.88 -10.44
C VAL A 37 -5.16 -15.11 -11.70
N PRO A 38 -6.42 -15.17 -12.12
CA PRO A 38 -6.86 -14.39 -13.28
C PRO A 38 -6.62 -12.90 -13.07
N LYS A 39 -6.41 -12.21 -14.18
CA LYS A 39 -6.08 -10.80 -14.16
C LYS A 39 -7.11 -9.99 -13.35
N ASN A 40 -8.38 -10.29 -13.49
CA ASN A 40 -9.42 -9.54 -12.80
C ASN A 40 -9.52 -9.85 -11.32
N GLN A 41 -8.70 -10.77 -10.82
CA GLN A 41 -8.67 -11.10 -9.39
C GLN A 41 -7.34 -10.72 -8.74
N ARG A 42 -6.44 -10.10 -9.48
CA ARG A 42 -5.12 -9.76 -8.95
C ARG A 42 -5.18 -8.77 -7.82
N ALA A 43 -6.07 -7.76 -7.93
CA ALA A 43 -6.17 -6.76 -6.88
C ALA A 43 -6.67 -7.39 -5.57
N ALA A 44 -7.66 -8.26 -5.67
CA ALA A 44 -8.17 -8.95 -4.48
C ALA A 44 -7.11 -9.86 -3.87
N CYS A 45 -6.36 -10.57 -4.71
CA CYS A 45 -5.30 -11.44 -4.23
C CYS A 45 -4.20 -10.63 -3.55
N PHE A 46 -3.81 -9.51 -4.16
CA PHE A 46 -2.82 -8.61 -3.59
C PHE A 46 -3.23 -8.19 -2.17
N ASP A 47 -4.47 -7.75 -2.04
CA ASP A 47 -4.99 -7.29 -0.76
C ASP A 47 -5.02 -8.42 0.27
N GLN A 48 -5.43 -9.61 -0.13
CA GLN A 48 -5.48 -10.75 0.76
C GLN A 48 -4.10 -11.17 1.24
N GLN A 49 -3.11 -11.13 0.37
CA GLN A 49 -1.76 -11.50 0.74
C GLN A 49 -1.17 -10.45 1.70
N LEU A 50 -1.47 -9.17 1.47
CA LEU A 50 -1.06 -8.14 2.42
C LEU A 50 -1.71 -8.37 3.78
N ASP A 51 -2.99 -8.70 3.80
CA ASP A 51 -3.67 -8.98 5.07
C ASP A 51 -3.01 -10.11 5.83
N LYS A 52 -2.66 -11.17 5.14
CA LYS A 52 -1.99 -12.30 5.79
C LYS A 52 -0.65 -11.88 6.38
N LEU A 53 0.10 -11.08 5.64
CA LEU A 53 1.40 -10.64 6.06
C LEU A 53 1.29 -9.71 7.26
N ILE A 54 0.33 -8.80 7.22
CA ILE A 54 0.08 -7.88 8.32
C ILE A 54 -0.29 -8.67 9.58
N LYS A 55 -1.20 -9.63 9.47
CA LYS A 55 -1.58 -10.44 10.62
C LYS A 55 -0.42 -11.22 11.19
N LYS A 56 0.38 -11.79 10.31
CA LYS A 56 1.52 -12.61 10.75
C LYS A 56 2.52 -11.79 11.54
N ASN A 57 2.74 -10.55 11.16
CA ASN A 57 3.76 -9.71 11.76
C ASN A 57 3.22 -8.67 12.73
N PHE A 58 1.92 -8.72 13.00
CA PHE A 58 1.25 -7.65 13.75
C PHE A 58 1.74 -7.57 15.19
N ILE A 59 2.07 -6.37 15.63
CA ILE A 59 2.40 -6.08 17.02
C ILE A 59 1.62 -4.84 17.41
N TYR A 60 0.73 -4.99 18.39
CA TYR A 60 0.05 -3.82 18.95
C TYR A 60 1.06 -3.13 19.86
N PRO A 61 1.39 -1.86 19.62
CA PRO A 61 2.37 -1.20 20.50
C PRO A 61 1.90 -1.22 21.94
N GLU A 62 2.76 -1.67 22.83
CA GLU A 62 2.37 -1.90 24.21
C GLU A 62 1.82 -0.65 24.88
N LYS A 63 2.47 0.49 24.69
CA LYS A 63 2.02 1.72 25.31
C LYS A 63 0.67 2.16 24.77
N ALA A 64 0.44 1.96 23.47
CA ALA A 64 -0.86 2.28 22.88
C ALA A 64 -1.94 1.39 23.45
N LEU A 65 -1.62 0.11 23.65
CA LEU A 65 -2.56 -0.83 24.22
C LEU A 65 -2.91 -0.43 25.66
N GLU A 66 -1.90 -0.08 26.44
CA GLU A 66 -2.11 0.36 27.84
C GLU A 66 -2.99 1.60 27.91
N ASP A 67 -2.79 2.52 26.99
CA ASP A 67 -3.52 3.78 26.99
C ASP A 67 -4.85 3.70 26.25
N GLY A 68 -5.22 2.54 25.76
CA GLY A 68 -6.48 2.37 25.04
C GLY A 68 -6.53 3.09 23.70
N ILE A 69 -5.38 3.32 23.07
CA ILE A 69 -5.33 4.01 21.79
C ILE A 69 -5.64 3.02 20.69
N GLN A 70 -6.67 3.31 19.91
CA GLN A 70 -7.10 2.43 18.84
C GLN A 70 -7.60 3.28 17.68
N GLY A 71 -7.81 2.65 16.54
CA GLY A 71 -8.31 3.34 15.37
C GLY A 71 -7.72 2.76 14.10
N ARG A 72 -7.96 3.44 12.99
CA ARG A 72 -7.49 3.02 11.69
C ARG A 72 -6.31 3.84 11.24
N VAL A 73 -5.33 3.16 10.68
CA VAL A 73 -4.18 3.85 10.07
C VAL A 73 -4.23 3.55 8.58
N ALA A 74 -4.32 4.59 7.79
CA ALA A 74 -4.26 4.46 6.34
C ALA A 74 -2.81 4.52 5.91
N ILE A 75 -2.43 3.60 5.02
CA ILE A 75 -1.09 3.55 4.45
C ILE A 75 -1.24 3.81 2.96
N LEU A 76 -0.63 4.88 2.49
CA LEU A 76 -0.57 5.18 1.06
C LEU A 76 0.84 4.87 0.60
N PHE A 77 0.97 4.17 -0.49
CA PHE A 77 2.30 3.82 -0.98
C PHE A 77 2.29 3.71 -2.50
N LEU A 78 3.48 3.75 -3.05
CA LEU A 78 3.68 3.66 -4.47
C LEU A 78 4.37 2.35 -4.78
N ILE A 79 3.89 1.64 -5.77
CA ILE A 79 4.58 0.49 -6.33
C ILE A 79 5.33 1.00 -7.53
N ASP A 80 6.65 1.06 -7.42
CA ASP A 80 7.48 1.65 -8.43
C ASP A 80 7.62 0.72 -9.63
N LYS A 81 8.26 1.21 -10.67
CA LYS A 81 8.41 0.47 -11.93
C LYS A 81 9.21 -0.81 -11.76
N ASP A 82 10.04 -0.89 -10.74
CA ASP A 82 10.80 -2.11 -10.46
C ASP A 82 10.11 -3.00 -9.44
N GLY A 83 8.91 -2.64 -9.01
CA GLY A 83 8.17 -3.41 -8.03
C GLY A 83 8.44 -3.07 -6.59
N SER A 84 9.31 -2.10 -6.33
CA SER A 84 9.61 -1.67 -4.97
C SER A 84 8.46 -0.86 -4.38
N ILE A 85 8.26 -1.01 -3.08
CA ILE A 85 7.28 -0.20 -2.37
C ILE A 85 7.99 1.07 -1.91
N THR A 86 7.52 2.23 -2.36
CA THR A 86 8.17 3.50 -2.08
C THR A 86 7.14 4.57 -1.72
N ASP A 87 7.62 5.75 -1.39
CA ASP A 87 6.78 6.91 -1.11
C ASP A 87 5.64 6.58 -0.16
N VAL A 88 6.00 6.02 0.99
CA VAL A 88 5.03 5.55 1.97
C VAL A 88 4.59 6.70 2.85
N LYS A 89 3.28 6.86 2.99
CA LYS A 89 2.70 7.85 3.89
C LYS A 89 1.66 7.16 4.74
N VAL A 90 1.63 7.50 6.03
CA VAL A 90 0.67 6.90 6.93
C VAL A 90 -0.10 8.00 7.62
N LYS A 91 -1.36 7.73 7.91
CA LYS A 91 -2.19 8.65 8.64
C LYS A 91 -3.10 7.88 9.58
N GLY A 92 -2.94 8.14 10.87
CA GLY A 92 -3.77 7.52 11.89
C GLY A 92 -4.66 8.52 12.57
N PRO A 93 -5.35 8.11 13.61
CA PRO A 93 -6.19 9.02 14.37
C PRO A 93 -5.34 10.00 15.17
N LYS A 94 -5.97 11.05 15.64
CA LYS A 94 -5.30 12.01 16.51
C LYS A 94 -4.79 11.26 17.74
N GLY A 95 -3.53 11.49 18.07
CA GLY A 95 -2.90 10.79 19.20
C GLY A 95 -2.44 9.38 18.85
N GLY A 96 -2.53 8.97 17.60
CA GLY A 96 -2.19 7.62 17.18
C GLY A 96 -0.80 7.46 16.60
N GLU A 97 0.16 8.25 17.04
CA GLU A 97 1.51 8.19 16.50
C GLU A 97 2.14 6.81 16.67
N LEU A 98 1.86 6.13 17.78
CA LEU A 98 2.40 4.79 17.99
C LEU A 98 1.82 3.79 17.00
N LEU A 99 0.53 3.97 16.65
CA LEU A 99 -0.10 3.12 15.65
C LEU A 99 0.51 3.37 14.28
N GLU A 100 0.78 4.63 13.96
CA GLU A 100 1.43 4.97 12.70
C GLU A 100 2.81 4.35 12.61
N LYS A 101 3.53 4.33 13.72
CA LYS A 101 4.85 3.73 13.76
C LYS A 101 4.78 2.23 13.46
N GLU A 102 3.80 1.55 14.01
CA GLU A 102 3.62 0.13 13.73
C GLU A 102 3.24 -0.08 12.26
N ALA A 103 2.42 0.80 11.69
CA ALA A 103 2.08 0.70 10.27
C ALA A 103 3.32 0.81 9.40
N LEU A 104 4.21 1.74 9.71
CA LEU A 104 5.46 1.88 8.97
C LEU A 104 6.35 0.64 9.13
N ARG A 105 6.38 0.08 10.33
CA ARG A 105 7.14 -1.15 10.56
C ARG A 105 6.61 -2.28 9.71
N GLN A 106 5.27 -2.38 9.59
CA GLN A 106 4.66 -3.40 8.75
C GLN A 106 5.13 -3.27 7.29
N VAL A 107 5.12 -2.05 6.77
CA VAL A 107 5.52 -1.83 5.38
C VAL A 107 6.95 -2.33 5.15
N SER A 108 7.82 -2.19 6.14
CA SER A 108 9.21 -2.63 6.00
C SER A 108 9.32 -4.14 5.83
N LYS A 109 8.26 -4.88 6.15
CA LYS A 109 8.24 -6.33 5.99
C LYS A 109 7.65 -6.77 4.65
N TRP A 110 7.11 -5.85 3.88
CA TRP A 110 6.46 -6.22 2.63
C TRP A 110 7.49 -6.49 1.55
N PRO A 111 7.27 -7.50 0.73
CA PRO A 111 8.23 -7.86 -0.30
C PRO A 111 8.13 -6.95 -1.51
N LYS A 112 9.15 -7.02 -2.34
CA LYS A 112 9.08 -6.45 -3.66
C LYS A 112 8.06 -7.25 -4.45
N VAL A 113 7.30 -6.58 -5.30
CA VAL A 113 6.27 -7.24 -6.09
C VAL A 113 6.58 -7.09 -7.56
N LYS A 114 5.86 -7.81 -8.41
CA LYS A 114 5.99 -7.61 -9.84
C LYS A 114 5.27 -6.31 -10.18
N PRO A 115 5.88 -5.38 -10.92
CA PRO A 115 5.25 -4.10 -11.17
C PRO A 115 4.05 -4.22 -12.10
N GLY A 116 3.22 -3.20 -12.11
CA GLY A 116 2.14 -3.13 -13.07
C GLY A 116 2.64 -2.67 -14.43
N TYR A 117 1.88 -3.00 -15.46
CA TYR A 117 2.24 -2.63 -16.82
C TYR A 117 1.07 -1.94 -17.50
N GLN A 118 1.39 -0.97 -18.33
CA GLN A 118 0.42 -0.28 -19.15
C GLN A 118 1.03 -0.17 -20.53
N ARG A 119 0.36 -0.70 -21.54
CA ARG A 119 0.88 -0.68 -22.91
C ARG A 119 2.25 -1.31 -23.01
N GLY A 120 2.45 -2.39 -22.25
CA GLY A 120 3.70 -3.13 -22.29
C GLY A 120 4.86 -2.51 -21.54
N LYS A 121 4.63 -1.42 -20.82
CA LYS A 121 5.69 -0.74 -20.07
C LYS A 121 5.40 -0.76 -18.57
N PRO A 122 6.40 -0.91 -17.73
CA PRO A 122 6.17 -0.85 -16.30
C PRO A 122 5.79 0.58 -15.91
N VAL A 123 4.85 0.69 -14.98
CA VAL A 123 4.35 1.99 -14.53
C VAL A 123 4.28 2.02 -13.03
N LYS A 124 4.19 3.23 -12.48
CA LYS A 124 4.01 3.42 -11.05
C LYS A 124 2.53 3.29 -10.72
N ILE A 125 2.24 2.63 -9.61
CA ILE A 125 0.86 2.45 -9.18
C ILE A 125 0.73 2.89 -7.73
N ARG A 126 -0.22 3.79 -7.47
CA ARG A 126 -0.52 4.24 -6.12
C ARG A 126 -1.54 3.28 -5.51
N PHE A 127 -1.28 2.82 -4.33
CA PHE A 127 -2.15 1.88 -3.65
C PHE A 127 -2.31 2.29 -2.20
N SER A 128 -3.40 1.88 -1.59
CA SER A 128 -3.62 2.18 -0.18
C SER A 128 -4.06 0.93 0.56
N LYS A 129 -3.71 0.89 1.83
CA LYS A 129 -4.07 -0.22 2.70
C LYS A 129 -4.36 0.35 4.08
N THR A 130 -5.41 -0.13 4.72
CA THR A 130 -5.78 0.34 6.05
C THR A 130 -5.55 -0.78 7.06
N ILE A 131 -4.90 -0.43 8.17
CA ILE A 131 -4.75 -1.36 9.29
C ILE A 131 -5.64 -0.86 10.41
N THR A 132 -6.49 -1.74 10.92
CA THR A 132 -7.38 -1.40 12.03
C THR A 132 -6.78 -1.92 13.32
N PHE A 133 -6.58 -1.00 14.27
CA PHE A 133 -6.09 -1.33 15.61
C PHE A 133 -7.26 -1.29 16.57
N LYS A 134 -7.54 -2.42 17.18
CA LYS A 134 -8.71 -2.53 18.01
C LYS A 134 -8.35 -3.25 19.30
N THR A 135 -8.69 -2.66 20.43
CA THR A 135 -8.44 -3.32 21.71
C THR A 135 -9.60 -4.27 22.02
N GLN A 136 -9.34 -5.23 22.87
CA GLN A 136 -10.36 -6.19 23.29
C GLN A 136 -11.33 -5.55 24.28
#